data_fc83f5c1f9bb952b61ef20edfc36b4a7
#
_entry.id   fc83f5c1f9bb952b61ef20edfc36b4a7
#
_cell.length_a   1.000
_cell.length_b   1.000
_cell.length_c   1.000
_cell.angle_alpha   90.00
_cell.angle_beta   90.00
_cell.angle_gamma   90.00
#
_symmetry.space_group_name_H-M   'P 1'
#
loop_
_entity.id
_entity.type
_entity.pdbx_description
1 polymer ?
#
loop_
_entity_poly.entity_id
_entity_poly.type
_entity_poly.pdbx_seq_one_letter_code
_entity_poly.pdbx_strand_id
1 'polypeptide(L)'
;MTDKATEKLKSSGWTIVDTTGFLHLVGPLWQRVVNNEHEYALVAQDKHHNRRGLVQGGLLMTFADRSCGMTARYVSGRPTLATVQLDTHFVDAGKIGDILISKPRVVRSTRSLIFVTTEVTVGDRCIVMASGVFKILKNET
;
A
#
# COMPACT_ATOMS: atom_id res chain seq x y z
N MET A 1 -0.41 -9.85 -19.88
CA MET A 1 -0.95 -10.23 -18.56
C MET A 1 -1.12 -9.04 -17.64
N THR A 2 -0.10 -8.22 -17.46
CA THR A 2 -0.22 -6.98 -16.68
C THR A 2 -1.20 -5.99 -17.31
N ASP A 3 -1.36 -6.02 -18.64
CA ASP A 3 -2.25 -5.11 -19.36
C ASP A 3 -3.73 -5.33 -19.02
N LYS A 4 -4.15 -6.60 -18.85
CA LYS A 4 -5.52 -6.91 -18.44
C LYS A 4 -5.81 -6.39 -17.03
N ALA A 5 -4.87 -6.58 -16.10
CA ALA A 5 -5.02 -6.08 -14.74
C ALA A 5 -5.10 -4.57 -14.73
N THR A 6 -4.23 -3.90 -15.50
CA THR A 6 -4.23 -2.44 -15.62
C THR A 6 -5.55 -1.93 -16.19
N GLU A 7 -6.06 -2.57 -17.24
CA GLU A 7 -7.35 -2.18 -17.82
C GLU A 7 -8.50 -2.38 -16.84
N LYS A 8 -8.47 -3.49 -16.09
CA LYS A 8 -9.48 -3.76 -15.06
C LYS A 8 -9.49 -2.67 -14.00
N LEU A 9 -8.30 -2.24 -13.56
CA LEU A 9 -8.20 -1.16 -12.57
C LEU A 9 -8.76 0.14 -13.13
N LYS A 10 -8.37 0.53 -14.34
CA LYS A 10 -8.87 1.76 -14.96
C LYS A 10 -10.38 1.75 -15.11
N SER A 11 -10.96 0.64 -15.56
CA SER A 11 -12.41 0.53 -15.77
C SER A 11 -13.19 0.50 -14.46
N SER A 12 -12.52 0.18 -13.35
CA SER A 12 -13.12 0.12 -12.00
C SER A 12 -12.88 1.41 -11.19
N GLY A 13 -12.44 2.48 -11.83
CA GLY A 13 -12.31 3.79 -11.19
C GLY A 13 -10.99 4.05 -10.48
N TRP A 14 -10.01 3.17 -10.66
CA TRP A 14 -8.68 3.38 -10.09
C TRP A 14 -7.86 4.36 -10.93
N THR A 15 -7.06 5.17 -10.26
CA THR A 15 -6.13 6.11 -10.91
C THR A 15 -4.72 5.89 -10.39
N ILE A 16 -3.73 6.24 -11.24
CA ILE A 16 -2.33 6.08 -10.87
C ILE A 16 -1.92 7.21 -9.94
N VAL A 17 -1.23 6.86 -8.85
CA VAL A 17 -0.64 7.82 -7.92
C VAL A 17 0.65 8.36 -8.56
N ASP A 18 0.82 9.68 -8.54
CA ASP A 18 2.06 10.29 -9.00
C ASP A 18 3.19 9.98 -8.02
N THR A 19 4.23 9.33 -8.51
CA THR A 19 5.35 8.87 -7.68
C THR A 19 6.68 9.16 -8.34
N THR A 20 7.72 9.26 -7.52
CA THR A 20 9.11 9.43 -7.97
C THR A 20 10.01 8.44 -7.21
N GLY A 21 11.25 8.29 -7.67
CA GLY A 21 12.25 7.50 -6.98
C GLY A 21 11.89 6.03 -6.88
N PHE A 22 12.08 5.48 -5.68
CA PHE A 22 11.88 4.05 -5.43
C PHE A 22 10.45 3.60 -5.74
N LEU A 23 9.46 4.39 -5.32
CA LEU A 23 8.06 4.03 -5.58
C LEU A 23 7.74 4.00 -7.06
N HIS A 24 8.35 4.88 -7.84
CA HIS A 24 8.20 4.87 -9.29
C HIS A 24 8.81 3.61 -9.91
N LEU A 25 9.96 3.17 -9.40
CA LEU A 25 10.63 1.96 -9.89
C LEU A 25 9.79 0.71 -9.66
N VAL A 26 9.18 0.58 -8.49
CA VAL A 26 8.40 -0.62 -8.14
C VAL A 26 6.92 -0.51 -8.50
N GLY A 27 6.44 0.69 -8.82
CA GLY A 27 5.05 0.94 -9.19
C GLY A 27 4.67 0.42 -10.57
N PRO A 28 3.59 0.91 -11.12
CA PRO A 28 2.76 2.01 -10.58
C PRO A 28 1.90 1.59 -9.40
N LEU A 29 1.66 2.57 -8.53
CA LEU A 29 0.74 2.46 -7.42
C LEU A 29 -0.59 3.08 -7.83
N TRP A 30 -1.68 2.41 -7.52
CA TRP A 30 -3.03 2.85 -7.86
C TRP A 30 -3.80 3.24 -6.62
N GLN A 31 -4.77 4.15 -6.78
CA GLN A 31 -5.64 4.57 -5.70
C GLN A 31 -7.06 4.80 -6.20
N ARG A 32 -8.00 4.67 -5.29
CA ARG A 32 -9.38 5.14 -5.47
C ARG A 32 -10.01 5.43 -4.12
N VAL A 33 -11.11 6.17 -4.14
CA VAL A 33 -11.88 6.48 -2.94
C VAL A 33 -13.28 5.90 -3.11
N VAL A 34 -13.69 5.06 -2.14
CA VAL A 34 -15.01 4.45 -2.12
C VAL A 34 -15.64 4.76 -0.77
N ASN A 35 -16.77 5.46 -0.75
CA ASN A 35 -17.46 5.84 0.50
C ASN A 35 -16.54 6.54 1.50
N ASN A 36 -15.73 7.47 1.01
CA ASN A 36 -14.74 8.24 1.79
C ASN A 36 -13.58 7.38 2.34
N GLU A 37 -13.47 6.12 1.94
CA GLU A 37 -12.34 5.27 2.32
C GLU A 37 -11.34 5.18 1.18
N HIS A 38 -10.07 5.35 1.50
CA HIS A 38 -8.98 5.27 0.54
C HIS A 38 -8.55 3.82 0.38
N GLU A 39 -8.43 3.41 -0.87
CA GLU A 39 -7.96 2.09 -1.25
C GLU A 39 -6.78 2.22 -2.18
N TYR A 40 -5.86 1.27 -2.08
CA TYR A 40 -4.64 1.25 -2.90
C TYR A 40 -4.50 -0.10 -3.57
N ALA A 41 -3.91 -0.09 -4.76
CA ALA A 41 -3.67 -1.31 -5.52
C ALA A 41 -2.28 -1.29 -6.15
N LEU A 42 -1.71 -2.46 -6.31
CA LEU A 42 -0.47 -2.68 -7.02
C LEU A 42 -0.61 -3.97 -7.83
N VAL A 43 -0.31 -3.92 -9.11
CA VAL A 43 -0.30 -5.12 -9.94
C VAL A 43 1.07 -5.78 -9.78
N ALA A 44 1.09 -7.05 -9.38
CA ALA A 44 2.34 -7.79 -9.26
C ALA A 44 2.89 -8.07 -10.65
N GLN A 45 4.05 -7.52 -10.93
CA GLN A 45 4.72 -7.63 -12.23
C GLN A 45 5.94 -8.55 -12.14
N ASP A 46 6.47 -8.93 -13.28
CA ASP A 46 7.65 -9.79 -13.31
C ASP A 46 8.82 -9.22 -12.51
N LYS A 47 9.02 -7.90 -12.56
CA LYS A 47 10.08 -7.24 -11.77
C LYS A 47 9.95 -7.42 -10.26
N HIS A 48 8.81 -7.93 -9.78
CA HIS A 48 8.51 -8.10 -8.36
C HIS A 48 8.77 -9.52 -7.86
N HIS A 49 9.23 -10.44 -8.71
CA HIS A 49 9.38 -11.84 -8.32
C HIS A 49 10.57 -12.07 -7.38
N ASN A 50 10.42 -13.03 -6.48
CA ASN A 50 11.51 -13.55 -5.67
C ASN A 50 12.14 -14.78 -6.37
N ARG A 51 13.07 -15.44 -5.68
CA ARG A 51 13.76 -16.62 -6.26
C ARG A 51 12.82 -17.77 -6.61
N ARG A 52 11.65 -17.82 -5.97
CA ARG A 52 10.63 -18.85 -6.21
C ARG A 52 9.60 -18.45 -7.26
N GLY A 53 9.73 -17.28 -7.87
CA GLY A 53 8.78 -16.78 -8.85
C GLY A 53 7.51 -16.19 -8.26
N LEU A 54 7.49 -15.94 -6.96
CA LEU A 54 6.36 -15.32 -6.25
C LEU A 54 6.67 -13.86 -5.95
N VAL A 55 5.66 -13.11 -5.48
CA VAL A 55 5.88 -11.71 -5.11
C VAL A 55 6.84 -11.61 -3.93
N GLN A 56 7.86 -10.79 -4.08
CA GLN A 56 8.93 -10.62 -3.09
C GLN A 56 8.38 -9.93 -1.84
N GLY A 57 8.75 -10.46 -0.66
CA GLY A 57 8.24 -9.95 0.61
C GLY A 57 8.53 -8.49 0.86
N GLY A 58 9.71 -8.01 0.47
CA GLY A 58 10.04 -6.59 0.61
C GLY A 58 9.14 -5.68 -0.22
N LEU A 59 8.68 -6.14 -1.39
CA LEU A 59 7.69 -5.40 -2.16
C LEU A 59 6.36 -5.30 -1.41
N LEU A 60 5.93 -6.41 -0.82
CA LEU A 60 4.70 -6.43 -0.03
C LEU A 60 4.79 -5.48 1.17
N MET A 61 5.95 -5.44 1.83
CA MET A 61 6.19 -4.47 2.92
C MET A 61 6.18 -3.03 2.42
N THR A 62 6.78 -2.77 1.27
CA THR A 62 6.78 -1.43 0.66
C THR A 62 5.35 -0.98 0.38
N PHE A 63 4.54 -1.87 -0.19
CA PHE A 63 3.14 -1.57 -0.50
C PHE A 63 2.34 -1.31 0.78
N ALA A 64 2.49 -2.16 1.80
CA ALA A 64 1.81 -1.99 3.08
C ALA A 64 2.22 -0.68 3.75
N ASP A 65 3.53 -0.40 3.80
CA ASP A 65 4.05 0.83 4.39
C ASP A 65 3.50 2.07 3.69
N ARG A 66 3.59 2.09 2.37
CA ARG A 66 3.15 3.26 1.60
C ARG A 66 1.65 3.48 1.71
N SER A 67 0.85 2.43 1.58
CA SER A 67 -0.60 2.57 1.68
C SER A 67 -1.04 3.02 3.08
N CYS A 68 -0.42 2.49 4.13
CA CYS A 68 -0.70 2.95 5.50
C CYS A 68 -0.29 4.41 5.69
N GLY A 69 0.86 4.81 5.18
CA GLY A 69 1.34 6.19 5.29
C GLY A 69 0.45 7.19 4.57
N MET A 70 -0.04 6.84 3.38
CA MET A 70 -0.95 7.69 2.62
C MET A 70 -2.29 7.86 3.35
N THR A 71 -2.83 6.78 3.90
CA THR A 71 -4.06 6.83 4.69
C THR A 71 -3.86 7.67 5.95
N ALA A 72 -2.73 7.50 6.63
CA ALA A 72 -2.41 8.27 7.83
C ALA A 72 -2.34 9.77 7.53
N ARG A 73 -1.72 10.16 6.42
CA ARG A 73 -1.66 11.55 5.99
C ARG A 73 -3.05 12.11 5.72
N TYR A 74 -3.86 11.36 5.01
CA TYR A 74 -5.20 11.80 4.64
C TYR A 74 -6.08 11.98 5.89
N VAL A 75 -6.13 10.98 6.77
CA VAL A 75 -7.00 11.01 7.93
C VAL A 75 -6.55 12.07 8.95
N SER A 76 -5.25 12.21 9.17
CA SER A 76 -4.72 13.18 10.13
C SER A 76 -4.68 14.62 9.62
N GLY A 77 -4.70 14.79 8.29
CA GLY A 77 -4.48 16.09 7.67
C GLY A 77 -3.04 16.58 7.79
N ARG A 78 -2.11 15.74 8.21
CA ARG A 78 -0.70 16.11 8.41
C ARG A 78 0.10 15.73 7.17
N PRO A 79 0.83 16.67 6.56
CA PRO A 79 1.48 16.44 5.27
C PRO A 79 2.74 15.60 5.36
N THR A 80 3.43 15.61 6.49
CA THR A 80 4.75 14.97 6.61
C THR A 80 4.77 14.00 7.77
N LEU A 81 4.95 12.72 7.42
CA LEU A 81 5.02 11.62 8.38
C LEU A 81 6.27 10.81 8.11
N ALA A 82 6.76 10.13 9.14
CA ALA A 82 7.84 9.16 8.99
C ALA A 82 7.41 7.83 9.61
N THR A 83 7.69 6.74 8.93
CA THR A 83 7.45 5.40 9.46
C THR A 83 8.41 5.14 10.60
N VAL A 84 7.88 4.86 11.79
CA VAL A 84 8.67 4.51 12.97
C VAL A 84 8.80 3.01 13.07
N GLN A 85 7.74 2.31 12.78
CA GLN A 85 7.69 0.86 12.92
C GLN A 85 6.67 0.29 11.95
N LEU A 86 7.00 -0.86 11.37
CA LEU A 86 6.07 -1.62 10.54
C LEU A 86 6.24 -3.10 10.87
N ASP A 87 5.22 -3.68 11.50
CA ASP A 87 5.16 -5.11 11.77
C ASP A 87 4.39 -5.78 10.65
N THR A 88 4.95 -6.84 10.08
CA THR A 88 4.38 -7.50 8.92
C THR A 88 4.36 -9.01 9.13
N HIS A 89 3.19 -9.61 8.86
CA HIS A 89 3.05 -11.05 8.79
C HIS A 89 2.75 -11.44 7.34
N PHE A 90 3.54 -12.33 6.78
CA PHE A 90 3.32 -12.88 5.44
C PHE A 90 2.47 -14.13 5.60
N VAL A 91 1.17 -13.98 5.33
CA VAL A 91 0.17 -15.01 5.62
C VAL A 91 0.05 -16.02 4.49
N ASP A 92 0.20 -15.55 3.27
CA ASP A 92 0.08 -16.37 2.07
C ASP A 92 0.88 -15.76 0.92
N ALA A 93 1.04 -16.49 -0.16
CA ALA A 93 1.85 -16.07 -1.30
C ALA A 93 1.06 -15.20 -2.27
N GLY A 94 1.71 -14.16 -2.79
CA GLY A 94 1.22 -13.42 -3.96
C GLY A 94 1.89 -13.96 -5.21
N LYS A 95 1.14 -14.01 -6.31
CA LYS A 95 1.63 -14.49 -7.60
C LYS A 95 1.80 -13.32 -8.57
N ILE A 96 2.74 -13.46 -9.49
CA ILE A 96 2.91 -12.46 -10.55
C ILE A 96 1.62 -12.43 -11.38
N GLY A 97 1.11 -11.23 -11.64
CA GLY A 97 -0.16 -11.00 -12.30
C GLY A 97 -1.31 -10.70 -11.34
N ASP A 98 -1.15 -10.99 -10.04
CA ASP A 98 -2.17 -10.67 -9.05
C ASP A 98 -2.34 -9.16 -8.88
N ILE A 99 -3.57 -8.75 -8.61
CA ILE A 99 -3.87 -7.38 -8.18
C ILE A 99 -3.87 -7.39 -6.65
N LEU A 100 -2.90 -6.69 -6.08
CA LEU A 100 -2.76 -6.56 -4.64
C LEU A 100 -3.57 -5.36 -4.18
N ILE A 101 -4.42 -5.53 -3.18
CA ILE A 101 -5.29 -4.46 -2.66
C ILE A 101 -4.96 -4.23 -1.19
N SER A 102 -4.87 -2.95 -0.80
CA SER A 102 -4.70 -2.54 0.58
C SER A 102 -5.74 -1.48 0.94
N LYS A 103 -6.45 -1.70 2.03
CA LYS A 103 -7.48 -0.78 2.56
C LYS A 103 -7.10 -0.43 4.00
N PRO A 104 -6.13 0.47 4.20
CA PRO A 104 -5.66 0.76 5.56
C PRO A 104 -6.72 1.43 6.41
N ARG A 105 -6.65 1.17 7.70
CA ARG A 105 -7.53 1.76 8.68
C ARG A 105 -6.69 2.41 9.79
N VAL A 106 -6.96 3.68 10.07
CA VAL A 106 -6.34 4.36 11.23
C VAL A 106 -7.02 3.85 12.49
N VAL A 107 -6.22 3.24 13.37
CA VAL A 107 -6.69 2.75 14.65
C VAL A 107 -6.81 3.91 15.63
N ARG A 108 -5.79 4.75 15.67
CA ARG A 108 -5.75 5.92 16.55
C ARG A 108 -4.76 6.96 16.00
N SER A 109 -5.16 8.21 16.06
CA SER A 109 -4.30 9.35 15.76
C SER A 109 -4.11 10.13 17.05
N THR A 110 -2.86 10.27 17.48
CA THR A 110 -2.50 11.06 18.65
C THR A 110 -1.83 12.35 18.19
N ARG A 111 -1.40 13.17 19.14
CA ARG A 111 -0.72 14.42 18.83
C ARG A 111 0.55 14.23 18.02
N SER A 112 1.28 13.14 18.24
CA SER A 112 2.59 12.92 17.63
C SER A 112 2.70 11.61 16.84
N LEU A 113 1.78 10.67 17.05
CA LEU A 113 1.84 9.34 16.44
C LEU A 113 0.50 8.94 15.85
N ILE A 114 0.55 8.17 14.76
CA ILE A 114 -0.63 7.62 14.12
C ILE A 114 -0.42 6.11 13.99
N PHE A 115 -1.41 5.35 14.43
CA PHE A 115 -1.40 3.88 14.42
C PHE A 115 -2.33 3.41 13.31
N VAL A 116 -1.81 2.62 12.38
CA VAL A 116 -2.56 2.19 11.19
C VAL A 116 -2.40 0.69 11.00
N THR A 117 -3.46 0.02 10.60
CA THR A 117 -3.41 -1.40 10.23
C THR A 117 -3.90 -1.58 8.81
N THR A 118 -3.42 -2.63 8.16
CA THR A 118 -3.90 -3.02 6.85
C THR A 118 -3.76 -4.52 6.63
N GLU A 119 -4.59 -5.05 5.74
CA GLU A 119 -4.39 -6.36 5.14
C GLU A 119 -4.20 -6.14 3.66
N VAL A 120 -3.19 -6.81 3.09
CA VAL A 120 -3.04 -6.86 1.64
C VAL A 120 -3.73 -8.12 1.15
N THR A 121 -4.67 -7.96 0.24
CA THR A 121 -5.51 -9.05 -0.25
C THR A 121 -5.37 -9.25 -1.75
N VAL A 122 -5.63 -10.47 -2.18
CA VAL A 122 -5.81 -10.83 -3.60
C VAL A 122 -7.18 -11.49 -3.68
N GLY A 123 -8.16 -10.79 -4.23
CA GLY A 123 -9.56 -11.22 -4.13
C GLY A 123 -9.96 -11.32 -2.66
N ASP A 124 -10.48 -12.47 -2.25
CA ASP A 124 -10.89 -12.72 -0.87
C ASP A 124 -9.77 -13.23 0.04
N ARG A 125 -8.58 -13.43 -0.52
CA ARG A 125 -7.47 -14.08 0.18
C ARG A 125 -6.54 -13.03 0.78
N CYS A 126 -6.34 -13.08 2.09
CA CYS A 126 -5.36 -12.22 2.77
C CYS A 126 -3.96 -12.82 2.57
N ILE A 127 -3.02 -12.01 2.10
CA ILE A 127 -1.64 -12.44 1.91
C ILE A 127 -0.67 -11.75 2.87
N VAL A 128 -1.02 -10.57 3.37
CA VAL A 128 -0.18 -9.83 4.34
C VAL A 128 -1.08 -9.17 5.37
N MET A 129 -0.66 -9.24 6.63
CA MET A 129 -1.20 -8.41 7.69
C MET A 129 -0.10 -7.47 8.16
N ALA A 130 -0.39 -6.18 8.28
CA ALA A 130 0.60 -5.21 8.71
C ALA A 130 0.02 -4.19 9.67
N SER A 131 0.86 -3.75 10.62
CA SER A 131 0.57 -2.65 11.55
C SER A 131 1.70 -1.66 11.50
N GLY A 132 1.39 -0.41 11.31
CA GLY A 132 2.38 0.66 11.22
C GLY A 132 2.18 1.73 12.29
N VAL A 133 3.30 2.31 12.72
CA VAL A 133 3.31 3.49 13.57
C VAL A 133 4.04 4.58 12.81
N PHE A 134 3.40 5.73 12.67
CA PHE A 134 3.93 6.87 11.92
C PHE A 134 4.08 8.05 12.86
N LYS A 135 5.23 8.69 12.79
CA LYS A 135 5.51 9.91 13.57
C LYS A 135 5.13 11.13 12.73
N ILE A 136 4.40 12.04 13.35
CA ILE A 136 4.08 13.32 12.74
C ILE A 136 5.32 14.21 12.85
N LEU A 137 5.84 14.64 11.70
CA LEU A 137 7.00 15.52 11.65
C LEU A 137 6.54 16.97 11.57
N LYS A 138 7.36 17.86 12.15
CA LYS A 138 7.11 19.28 12.04
C LYS A 138 7.37 19.70 10.60
N ASN A 139 6.52 20.60 10.11
CA ASN A 139 6.78 21.21 8.81
C ASN A 139 8.05 22.04 8.90
N GLU A 140 9.02 21.67 8.06
CA GLU A 140 10.19 22.55 7.88
C GLU A 140 9.78 23.65 6.90
N THR A 141 10.00 24.88 7.33
CA THR A 141 9.77 26.03 6.48
C THR A 141 11.00 26.35 5.64
#